data_cbf17771460e0476833416560a829e10
#
_entry.id   cbf17771460e0476833416560a829e10
#
_cell.length_a   1.000
_cell.length_b   1.000
_cell.length_c   1.000
_cell.angle_alpha   90.00
_cell.angle_beta   90.00
_cell.angle_gamma   90.00
#
_symmetry.space_group_name_H-M   'P 1'
#
loop_
_entity.id
_entity.type
_entity.pdbx_description
1 polymer ?
#
loop_
_entity_poly.entity_id
_entity_poly.type
_entity_poly.pdbx_seq_one_letter_code
_entity_poly.pdbx_strand_id
1 'polypeptide(L)'
;MSTFRQRALDEASAHAAERFFVEKRPVSAYFGENVFDLAKMRKYMSQTAYDAVIAAVKFGKKIDRAVANEIASAMKTWATEKGATHYTHLFQPLTGTTAEKHESFVTVKDGQAFERFSGSALVQQEPDASSFPSGGLRNTFEARGYSAWDPNSPVFILDETLCIPSVFVSYTGEALDMKVPNLRSIQALSSAATSVVNLFDKSVKAVSVNVGLEQEYFLVDEALYNARPDLKLCDRTVIGHTSAKDQQLSDHYFGAIPSRVEAFMKDFETEAYKLGIQLQTRHNEVAPN
;
A
#
# COMPACT_ATOMS: atom_id res chain seq x y z
N MET A 1 -8.12 -3.24 41.89
CA MET A 1 -7.49 -3.07 40.55
C MET A 1 -6.01 -3.41 40.68
N SER A 2 -5.39 -3.99 39.66
CA SER A 2 -3.94 -4.24 39.75
C SER A 2 -3.21 -2.89 39.65
N THR A 3 -2.12 -2.73 40.39
CA THR A 3 -1.27 -1.52 40.38
C THR A 3 -0.79 -1.16 38.95
N PHE A 4 -0.61 -2.18 38.13
CA PHE A 4 -0.19 -2.01 36.72
C PHE A 4 -1.26 -1.32 35.86
N ARG A 5 -2.52 -1.73 35.99
CA ARG A 5 -3.65 -1.12 35.30
C ARG A 5 -3.85 0.33 35.74
N GLN A 6 -3.72 0.60 37.04
CA GLN A 6 -3.86 1.96 37.55
C GLN A 6 -2.77 2.89 37.00
N ARG A 7 -1.52 2.43 36.97
CA ARG A 7 -0.43 3.21 36.36
C ARG A 7 -0.67 3.55 34.90
N ALA A 8 -1.14 2.59 34.09
CA ALA A 8 -1.46 2.83 32.70
C ALA A 8 -2.58 3.86 32.52
N LEU A 9 -3.59 3.83 33.40
CA LEU A 9 -4.68 4.83 33.39
C LEU A 9 -4.18 6.23 33.79
N ASP A 10 -3.34 6.33 34.81
CA ASP A 10 -2.76 7.59 35.27
C ASP A 10 -1.89 8.21 34.19
N GLU A 11 -1.06 7.40 33.52
CA GLU A 11 -0.21 7.81 32.41
C GLU A 11 -1.05 8.27 31.19
N ALA A 12 -2.02 7.46 30.76
CA ALA A 12 -2.91 7.80 29.65
C ALA A 12 -3.70 9.11 29.92
N SER A 13 -4.10 9.31 31.21
CA SER A 13 -4.82 10.54 31.60
C SER A 13 -3.94 11.78 31.62
N ALA A 14 -2.64 11.61 31.72
CA ALA A 14 -1.67 12.71 31.69
C ALA A 14 -1.28 13.11 30.24
N HIS A 15 -1.58 12.29 29.25
CA HIS A 15 -1.27 12.57 27.85
C HIS A 15 -2.15 13.72 27.33
N ALA A 16 -1.52 14.80 26.89
CA ALA A 16 -2.18 15.85 26.12
C ALA A 16 -2.36 15.41 24.67
N ALA A 17 -3.36 15.95 24.00
CA ALA A 17 -3.48 15.80 22.56
C ALA A 17 -2.25 16.44 21.87
N GLU A 18 -1.54 15.66 21.08
CA GLU A 18 -0.44 16.19 20.28
C GLU A 18 -0.96 17.18 19.24
N ARG A 19 -0.18 18.23 18.98
CA ARG A 19 -0.46 19.18 17.90
C ARG A 19 0.34 18.76 16.69
N PHE A 20 -0.32 18.20 15.72
CA PHE A 20 0.29 17.85 14.44
C PHE A 20 0.47 19.07 13.55
N PHE A 21 1.45 18.98 12.66
CA PHE A 21 1.64 19.96 11.61
C PHE A 21 0.45 19.88 10.65
N VAL A 22 -0.27 20.97 10.49
CA VAL A 22 -1.34 21.06 9.50
C VAL A 22 -0.76 21.62 8.20
N GLU A 23 -0.82 20.84 7.14
CA GLU A 23 -0.47 21.29 5.79
C GLU A 23 -1.38 22.46 5.40
N LYS A 24 -0.79 23.58 5.00
CA LYS A 24 -1.51 24.81 4.66
C LYS A 24 -1.78 24.96 3.17
N ARG A 25 -1.09 24.18 2.34
CA ARG A 25 -1.35 24.18 0.90
C ARG A 25 -2.72 23.56 0.59
N PRO A 26 -3.41 23.99 -0.47
CA PRO A 26 -4.59 23.26 -0.95
C PRO A 26 -4.22 21.81 -1.25
N VAL A 27 -5.12 20.87 -0.96
CA VAL A 27 -4.88 19.42 -1.19
C VAL A 27 -4.44 19.16 -2.63
N SER A 28 -5.04 19.83 -3.61
CA SER A 28 -4.65 19.71 -5.03
C SER A 28 -3.20 20.09 -5.34
N ALA A 29 -2.52 20.81 -4.45
CA ALA A 29 -1.13 21.23 -4.65
C ALA A 29 -0.10 20.18 -4.19
N TYR A 30 -0.51 19.23 -3.34
CA TYR A 30 0.38 18.18 -2.83
C TYR A 30 -0.17 16.75 -3.04
N PHE A 31 -1.40 16.62 -3.55
CA PHE A 31 -1.98 15.31 -3.84
C PHE A 31 -1.10 14.52 -4.81
N GLY A 32 -0.69 13.33 -4.39
CA GLY A 32 0.18 12.46 -5.17
C GLY A 32 1.62 12.98 -5.32
N GLU A 33 2.08 13.92 -4.49
CA GLU A 33 3.45 14.45 -4.63
C GLU A 33 4.54 13.38 -4.50
N ASN A 34 4.24 12.28 -3.78
CA ASN A 34 5.12 11.14 -3.60
C ASN A 34 4.74 9.93 -4.48
N VAL A 35 3.92 10.13 -5.51
CA VAL A 35 3.50 9.10 -6.47
C VAL A 35 4.09 9.37 -7.83
N PHE A 36 4.61 8.35 -8.50
CA PHE A 36 5.06 8.43 -9.88
C PHE A 36 3.85 8.30 -10.82
N ASP A 37 3.06 9.36 -10.88
CA ASP A 37 1.83 9.47 -11.64
C ASP A 37 2.05 9.71 -13.14
N LEU A 38 0.96 9.78 -13.90
CA LEU A 38 1.01 10.01 -15.35
C LEU A 38 1.70 11.32 -15.74
N ALA A 39 1.61 12.37 -14.93
CA ALA A 39 2.26 13.65 -15.18
C ALA A 39 3.79 13.53 -15.03
N LYS A 40 4.22 12.83 -13.97
CA LYS A 40 5.64 12.54 -13.76
C LYS A 40 6.18 11.55 -14.80
N MET A 41 5.40 10.53 -15.18
CA MET A 41 5.78 9.64 -16.28
C MET A 41 6.05 10.42 -17.56
N ARG A 42 5.18 11.36 -17.94
CA ARG A 42 5.40 12.22 -19.14
C ARG A 42 6.62 13.11 -19.02
N LYS A 43 6.97 13.55 -17.81
CA LYS A 43 8.13 14.41 -17.58
C LYS A 43 9.46 13.65 -17.67
N TYR A 44 9.50 12.41 -17.16
CA TYR A 44 10.74 11.66 -16.96
C TYR A 44 10.98 10.56 -18.00
N MET A 45 9.95 10.13 -18.73
CA MET A 45 10.05 9.08 -19.76
C MET A 45 9.96 9.66 -21.17
N SER A 46 10.49 8.92 -22.15
CA SER A 46 10.17 9.15 -23.55
C SER A 46 8.70 8.84 -23.84
N GLN A 47 8.19 9.36 -24.96
CA GLN A 47 6.83 9.04 -25.40
C GLN A 47 6.63 7.53 -25.60
N THR A 48 7.64 6.83 -26.13
CA THR A 48 7.60 5.38 -26.36
C THR A 48 7.45 4.62 -25.04
N ALA A 49 8.22 4.97 -24.01
CA ALA A 49 8.14 4.33 -22.70
C ALA A 49 6.80 4.62 -22.01
N TYR A 50 6.34 5.86 -22.08
CA TYR A 50 5.03 6.26 -21.57
C TYR A 50 3.89 5.45 -22.23
N ASP A 51 3.88 5.38 -23.56
CA ASP A 51 2.85 4.65 -24.31
C ASP A 51 2.88 3.14 -24.01
N ALA A 52 4.05 2.57 -23.77
CA ALA A 52 4.18 1.18 -23.37
C ALA A 52 3.55 0.91 -22.00
N VAL A 53 3.76 1.81 -21.01
CA VAL A 53 3.11 1.70 -19.71
C VAL A 53 1.59 1.82 -19.85
N ILE A 54 1.10 2.80 -20.62
CA ILE A 54 -0.35 2.96 -20.87
C ILE A 54 -0.94 1.73 -21.57
N ALA A 55 -0.21 1.14 -22.52
CA ALA A 55 -0.66 -0.06 -23.20
C ALA A 55 -0.67 -1.29 -22.27
N ALA A 56 0.29 -1.38 -21.35
CA ALA A 56 0.30 -2.43 -20.32
C ALA A 56 -0.90 -2.28 -19.38
N VAL A 57 -1.15 -1.08 -18.88
CA VAL A 57 -2.26 -0.79 -17.96
C VAL A 57 -3.62 -1.03 -18.63
N LYS A 58 -3.84 -0.51 -19.84
CA LYS A 58 -5.16 -0.57 -20.49
C LYS A 58 -5.47 -1.88 -21.19
N PHE A 59 -4.46 -2.55 -21.71
CA PHE A 59 -4.63 -3.69 -22.61
C PHE A 59 -3.82 -4.92 -22.20
N GLY A 60 -3.13 -4.90 -21.05
CA GLY A 60 -2.30 -6.01 -20.58
C GLY A 60 -1.11 -6.34 -21.51
N LYS A 61 -0.64 -5.36 -22.30
CA LYS A 61 0.50 -5.59 -23.20
C LYS A 61 1.80 -5.75 -22.41
N LYS A 62 2.64 -6.65 -22.87
CA LYS A 62 3.98 -6.85 -22.30
C LYS A 62 4.86 -5.64 -22.58
N ILE A 63 5.67 -5.27 -21.60
CA ILE A 63 6.72 -4.26 -21.72
C ILE A 63 8.01 -5.00 -22.09
N ASP A 64 8.64 -4.60 -23.19
CA ASP A 64 9.92 -5.19 -23.59
C ASP A 64 11.08 -4.74 -22.68
N ARG A 65 12.20 -5.46 -22.72
CA ARG A 65 13.34 -5.23 -21.84
C ARG A 65 14.00 -3.87 -22.04
N ALA A 66 14.06 -3.37 -23.26
CA ALA A 66 14.68 -2.07 -23.54
C ALA A 66 13.86 -0.94 -22.95
N VAL A 67 12.56 -0.99 -23.14
CA VAL A 67 11.59 -0.04 -22.58
C VAL A 67 11.57 -0.15 -21.05
N ALA A 68 11.62 -1.36 -20.48
CA ALA A 68 11.69 -1.55 -19.02
C ALA A 68 12.94 -0.87 -18.39
N ASN A 69 14.09 -0.90 -19.08
CA ASN A 69 15.28 -0.20 -18.60
C ASN A 69 15.10 1.32 -18.60
N GLU A 70 14.43 1.87 -19.58
CA GLU A 70 14.11 3.30 -19.64
C GLU A 70 13.14 3.70 -18.52
N ILE A 71 12.09 2.92 -18.32
CA ILE A 71 11.11 3.14 -17.26
C ILE A 71 11.81 3.12 -15.89
N ALA A 72 12.64 2.11 -15.63
CA ALA A 72 13.40 1.99 -14.40
C ALA A 72 14.33 3.19 -14.17
N SER A 73 15.04 3.63 -15.21
CA SER A 73 15.91 4.81 -15.14
C SER A 73 15.12 6.08 -14.80
N ALA A 74 13.95 6.27 -15.40
CA ALA A 74 13.08 7.40 -15.13
C ALA A 74 12.56 7.39 -13.69
N MET A 75 12.08 6.24 -13.21
CA MET A 75 11.65 6.06 -11.82
C MET A 75 12.78 6.34 -10.83
N LYS A 76 13.98 5.81 -11.09
CA LYS A 76 15.15 6.06 -10.23
C LYS A 76 15.50 7.55 -10.21
N THR A 77 15.56 8.21 -11.36
CA THR A 77 15.89 9.65 -11.43
C THR A 77 14.91 10.47 -10.60
N TRP A 78 13.62 10.25 -10.78
CA TRP A 78 12.60 10.91 -9.97
C TRP A 78 12.74 10.59 -8.47
N ALA A 79 12.97 9.31 -8.13
CA ALA A 79 13.07 8.88 -6.74
C ALA A 79 14.31 9.49 -6.04
N THR A 80 15.45 9.50 -6.70
CA THR A 80 16.69 10.09 -6.16
C THR A 80 16.59 11.62 -6.02
N GLU A 81 15.92 12.31 -6.94
CA GLU A 81 15.60 13.74 -6.79
C GLU A 81 14.71 14.02 -5.56
N LYS A 82 13.91 13.05 -5.15
CA LYS A 82 13.08 13.08 -3.95
C LYS A 82 13.82 12.60 -2.68
N GLY A 83 15.07 12.19 -2.79
CA GLY A 83 15.91 11.72 -1.67
C GLY A 83 15.84 10.21 -1.42
N ALA A 84 15.18 9.44 -2.28
CA ALA A 84 15.16 7.98 -2.12
C ALA A 84 16.54 7.37 -2.38
N THR A 85 16.95 6.47 -1.51
CA THR A 85 18.23 5.76 -1.56
C THR A 85 18.08 4.27 -1.86
N HIS A 86 16.88 3.75 -1.64
CA HIS A 86 16.52 2.34 -1.78
C HIS A 86 15.25 2.16 -2.61
N TYR A 87 15.03 0.93 -3.05
CA TYR A 87 13.77 0.48 -3.64
C TYR A 87 13.33 -0.86 -3.03
N THR A 88 12.04 -1.14 -3.08
CA THR A 88 11.48 -2.42 -2.65
C THR A 88 10.33 -2.84 -3.56
N HIS A 89 10.25 -4.14 -3.86
CA HIS A 89 9.03 -4.75 -4.36
C HIS A 89 8.10 -4.99 -3.19
N LEU A 90 6.97 -4.29 -3.18
CA LEU A 90 5.97 -4.32 -2.12
C LEU A 90 4.80 -5.20 -2.54
N PHE A 91 4.52 -6.26 -1.78
CA PHE A 91 3.39 -7.14 -2.03
C PHE A 91 2.87 -7.76 -0.73
N GLN A 92 1.67 -8.34 -0.80
CA GLN A 92 0.97 -8.95 0.33
C GLN A 92 0.90 -10.46 0.16
N PRO A 93 1.87 -11.22 0.67
CA PRO A 93 1.85 -12.68 0.57
C PRO A 93 0.70 -13.29 1.38
N LEU A 94 0.29 -14.52 1.02
CA LEU A 94 -0.78 -15.24 1.73
C LEU A 94 -0.43 -15.56 3.20
N THR A 95 0.78 -15.31 3.63
CA THR A 95 1.20 -15.40 5.04
C THR A 95 0.62 -14.28 5.92
N GLY A 96 0.00 -13.27 5.33
CA GLY A 96 -0.73 -12.22 6.03
C GLY A 96 0.08 -10.96 6.37
N THR A 97 1.40 -11.01 6.31
CA THR A 97 2.27 -9.85 6.57
C THR A 97 2.78 -9.27 5.26
N THR A 98 2.80 -7.94 5.14
CA THR A 98 3.38 -7.26 3.98
C THR A 98 4.84 -7.66 3.79
N ALA A 99 5.21 -8.04 2.57
CA ALA A 99 6.58 -8.38 2.20
C ALA A 99 7.25 -7.19 1.52
N GLU A 100 8.43 -6.88 2.01
CA GLU A 100 9.31 -5.86 1.46
C GLU A 100 10.77 -6.25 1.69
N LYS A 101 11.63 -5.89 0.74
CA LYS A 101 13.07 -6.09 0.83
C LYS A 101 13.72 -4.86 0.24
N HIS A 102 14.27 -4.01 1.09
CA HIS A 102 14.89 -2.76 0.68
C HIS A 102 16.26 -3.02 0.07
N GLU A 103 16.40 -2.73 -1.20
CA GLU A 103 17.65 -2.83 -1.96
C GLU A 103 18.17 -1.43 -2.29
N SER A 104 19.47 -1.22 -2.04
CA SER A 104 20.10 0.07 -2.33
C SER A 104 20.24 0.30 -3.84
N PHE A 105 20.02 1.53 -4.29
CA PHE A 105 20.39 1.93 -5.65
C PHE A 105 21.90 1.94 -5.88
N VAL A 106 22.69 2.04 -4.83
CA VAL A 106 24.15 2.19 -4.94
C VAL A 106 24.79 0.94 -5.52
N THR A 107 25.60 1.14 -6.54
CA THR A 107 26.48 0.13 -7.15
C THR A 107 27.89 0.69 -7.19
N VAL A 108 28.89 -0.13 -6.88
CA VAL A 108 30.29 0.27 -6.98
C VAL A 108 30.94 -0.43 -8.17
N LYS A 109 31.55 0.35 -9.07
CA LYS A 109 32.34 -0.16 -10.20
C LYS A 109 33.62 0.66 -10.33
N ASP A 110 34.74 -0.01 -10.47
CA ASP A 110 36.07 0.61 -10.63
C ASP A 110 36.37 1.62 -9.52
N GLY A 111 35.92 1.34 -8.28
CA GLY A 111 36.11 2.20 -7.11
C GLY A 111 35.21 3.44 -7.04
N GLN A 112 34.30 3.61 -7.97
CA GLN A 112 33.33 4.70 -7.99
C GLN A 112 31.93 4.19 -7.67
N ALA A 113 31.22 4.91 -6.81
CA ALA A 113 29.82 4.65 -6.48
C ALA A 113 28.90 5.43 -7.44
N PHE A 114 27.82 4.78 -7.86
CA PHE A 114 26.76 5.40 -8.65
C PHE A 114 25.43 4.69 -8.42
N GLU A 115 24.32 5.38 -8.63
CA GLU A 115 23.00 4.82 -8.50
C GLU A 115 22.57 4.07 -9.78
N ARG A 116 22.15 2.84 -9.60
CA ARG A 116 21.66 1.98 -10.67
C ARG A 116 20.32 1.36 -10.31
N PHE A 117 19.39 1.39 -11.25
CA PHE A 117 18.15 0.62 -11.20
C PHE A 117 17.84 0.12 -12.62
N SER A 118 17.78 -1.18 -12.81
CA SER A 118 17.61 -1.78 -14.14
C SER A 118 16.17 -2.21 -14.38
N GLY A 119 15.79 -2.34 -15.65
CA GLY A 119 14.49 -2.89 -16.03
C GLY A 119 14.27 -4.29 -15.50
N SER A 120 15.31 -5.13 -15.39
CA SER A 120 15.19 -6.44 -14.76
C SER A 120 14.89 -6.35 -13.26
N ALA A 121 15.50 -5.39 -12.56
CA ALA A 121 15.20 -5.15 -11.15
C ALA A 121 13.78 -4.58 -10.94
N LEU A 122 13.28 -3.79 -11.89
CA LEU A 122 11.91 -3.27 -11.86
C LEU A 122 10.87 -4.36 -12.12
N VAL A 123 11.07 -5.16 -13.18
CA VAL A 123 9.99 -6.01 -13.70
C VAL A 123 9.77 -7.25 -12.86
N GLN A 124 10.82 -7.88 -12.37
CA GLN A 124 10.71 -9.18 -11.73
C GLN A 124 11.84 -9.44 -10.74
N GLN A 125 11.50 -10.09 -9.62
CA GLN A 125 12.45 -10.72 -8.70
C GLN A 125 12.05 -12.17 -8.44
N GLU A 126 12.98 -12.97 -7.89
CA GLU A 126 12.77 -14.38 -7.55
C GLU A 126 12.95 -14.58 -6.03
N PRO A 127 11.98 -14.15 -5.19
CA PRO A 127 12.04 -14.41 -3.77
C PRO A 127 11.80 -15.90 -3.48
N ASP A 128 12.44 -16.41 -2.44
CA ASP A 128 12.20 -17.75 -1.92
C ASP A 128 11.44 -17.71 -0.56
N ALA A 129 11.08 -18.89 -0.06
CA ALA A 129 10.30 -19.01 1.17
C ALA A 129 11.02 -18.45 2.40
N SER A 130 12.34 -18.44 2.44
CA SER A 130 13.12 -17.89 3.55
C SER A 130 13.00 -16.36 3.63
N SER A 131 12.55 -15.73 2.54
CA SER A 131 12.31 -14.29 2.44
C SER A 131 10.98 -13.84 3.07
N PHE A 132 10.11 -14.78 3.50
CA PHE A 132 8.78 -14.45 4.03
C PHE A 132 8.62 -14.84 5.49
N PRO A 133 7.79 -14.11 6.25
CA PRO A 133 7.32 -14.58 7.54
C PRO A 133 6.68 -15.98 7.40
N SER A 134 7.01 -16.90 8.31
CA SER A 134 6.51 -18.29 8.28
C SER A 134 6.85 -19.11 7.02
N GLY A 135 7.85 -18.69 6.26
CA GLY A 135 8.27 -19.38 5.02
C GLY A 135 8.71 -20.82 5.21
N GLY A 136 9.21 -21.19 6.41
CA GLY A 136 9.64 -22.55 6.75
C GLY A 136 8.53 -23.60 6.90
N LEU A 137 7.26 -23.18 6.85
CA LEU A 137 6.11 -24.09 6.87
C LEU A 137 5.68 -24.58 5.49
N ARG A 138 6.34 -24.15 4.42
CA ARG A 138 6.01 -24.51 3.05
C ARG A 138 6.95 -25.58 2.52
N ASN A 139 6.43 -26.44 1.67
CA ASN A 139 7.28 -27.29 0.85
C ASN A 139 8.17 -26.43 -0.05
N THR A 140 9.41 -26.81 -0.24
CA THR A 140 10.43 -26.05 -0.99
C THR A 140 9.96 -25.69 -2.40
N PHE A 141 9.10 -26.51 -2.99
CA PHE A 141 8.55 -26.32 -4.33
C PHE A 141 7.53 -25.16 -4.38
N GLU A 142 6.69 -25.03 -3.36
CA GLU A 142 5.68 -23.97 -3.25
C GLU A 142 6.27 -22.66 -2.71
N ALA A 143 7.51 -22.73 -2.27
CA ALA A 143 8.19 -21.63 -1.59
C ALA A 143 8.90 -20.67 -2.55
N ARG A 144 9.01 -21.03 -3.82
CA ARG A 144 9.70 -20.25 -4.85
C ARG A 144 8.69 -19.74 -5.87
N GLY A 145 8.92 -18.53 -6.32
CA GLY A 145 8.08 -17.91 -7.31
C GLY A 145 8.68 -16.61 -7.83
N TYR A 146 7.85 -15.87 -8.50
CA TYR A 146 8.20 -14.56 -9.04
C TYR A 146 7.39 -13.48 -8.36
N SER A 147 8.06 -12.44 -7.87
CA SER A 147 7.42 -11.15 -7.69
C SER A 147 7.54 -10.38 -9.00
N ALA A 148 6.46 -9.74 -9.40
CA ALA A 148 6.42 -8.97 -10.64
C ALA A 148 5.76 -7.62 -10.38
N TRP A 149 6.35 -6.56 -10.96
CA TRP A 149 5.75 -5.24 -10.93
C TRP A 149 4.35 -5.26 -11.54
N ASP A 150 3.40 -4.65 -10.82
CA ASP A 150 2.05 -4.41 -11.32
C ASP A 150 1.93 -2.97 -11.84
N PRO A 151 1.93 -2.74 -13.16
CA PRO A 151 1.85 -1.40 -13.71
C PRO A 151 0.50 -0.71 -13.48
N ASN A 152 -0.55 -1.44 -13.05
CA ASN A 152 -1.85 -0.84 -12.71
C ASN A 152 -1.81 -0.11 -11.35
N SER A 153 -0.82 -0.40 -10.54
CA SER A 153 -0.64 0.26 -9.25
C SER A 153 0.49 1.29 -9.35
N PRO A 154 0.25 2.54 -8.94
CA PRO A 154 1.28 3.56 -9.02
C PRO A 154 2.46 3.24 -8.10
N VAL A 155 3.66 3.48 -8.61
CA VAL A 155 4.90 3.45 -7.82
C VAL A 155 4.95 4.71 -6.97
N PHE A 156 5.41 4.60 -5.74
CA PHE A 156 5.42 5.72 -4.79
C PHE A 156 6.67 5.72 -3.91
N ILE A 157 6.92 6.84 -3.24
CA ILE A 157 8.00 6.97 -2.27
C ILE A 157 7.39 7.00 -0.87
N LEU A 158 7.90 6.14 0.00
CA LEU A 158 7.64 6.16 1.42
C LEU A 158 8.99 6.28 2.12
N ASP A 159 9.14 7.32 2.93
CA ASP A 159 10.41 7.71 3.52
C ASP A 159 11.53 7.84 2.46
N GLU A 160 12.60 7.09 2.56
CA GLU A 160 13.73 7.09 1.62
C GLU A 160 13.68 5.92 0.62
N THR A 161 12.51 5.29 0.44
CA THR A 161 12.36 4.06 -0.36
C THR A 161 11.37 4.23 -1.49
N LEU A 162 11.78 3.87 -2.70
CA LEU A 162 10.89 3.70 -3.84
C LEU A 162 10.13 2.38 -3.71
N CYS A 163 8.84 2.45 -3.41
CA CYS A 163 7.95 1.30 -3.28
C CYS A 163 7.34 0.94 -4.63
N ILE A 164 7.56 -0.29 -5.07
CA ILE A 164 7.10 -0.84 -6.34
C ILE A 164 6.00 -1.86 -6.04
N PRO A 165 4.71 -1.49 -6.21
CA PRO A 165 3.61 -2.42 -6.02
C PRO A 165 3.77 -3.63 -6.94
N SER A 166 3.78 -4.80 -6.34
CA SER A 166 4.09 -6.05 -7.04
C SER A 166 3.07 -7.13 -6.71
N VAL A 167 3.08 -8.18 -7.52
CA VAL A 167 2.35 -9.42 -7.29
C VAL A 167 3.34 -10.54 -7.03
N PHE A 168 2.88 -11.63 -6.39
CA PHE A 168 3.69 -12.81 -6.18
C PHE A 168 2.97 -14.06 -6.65
N VAL A 169 3.62 -14.81 -7.54
CA VAL A 169 3.08 -16.03 -8.16
C VAL A 169 4.11 -17.16 -8.09
N SER A 170 3.63 -18.41 -7.99
CA SER A 170 4.49 -19.59 -8.06
C SER A 170 5.09 -19.76 -9.47
N TYR A 171 6.08 -20.64 -9.61
CA TYR A 171 6.64 -21.00 -10.92
C TYR A 171 5.60 -21.62 -11.87
N THR A 172 4.55 -22.22 -11.34
CA THR A 172 3.44 -22.81 -12.07
C THR A 172 2.26 -21.85 -12.27
N GLY A 173 2.35 -20.63 -11.70
CA GLY A 173 1.39 -19.56 -11.92
C GLY A 173 0.28 -19.46 -10.89
N GLU A 174 0.31 -20.24 -9.81
CA GLU A 174 -0.64 -20.06 -8.71
C GLU A 174 -0.40 -18.72 -7.99
N ALA A 175 -1.46 -18.14 -7.48
CA ALA A 175 -1.38 -16.94 -6.66
C ALA A 175 -0.74 -17.27 -5.30
N LEU A 176 0.31 -16.57 -4.95
CA LEU A 176 0.96 -16.65 -3.66
C LEU A 176 0.78 -15.35 -2.84
N ASP A 177 -0.03 -14.42 -3.33
CA ASP A 177 -0.37 -13.16 -2.69
C ASP A 177 -1.88 -12.89 -2.70
N MET A 178 -2.27 -11.80 -2.04
CA MET A 178 -3.66 -11.37 -1.97
C MET A 178 -4.14 -10.62 -3.23
N LYS A 179 -3.22 -10.09 -4.04
CA LYS A 179 -3.54 -9.20 -5.16
C LYS A 179 -3.86 -9.95 -6.45
N VAL A 180 -3.15 -11.04 -6.74
CA VAL A 180 -3.37 -11.83 -7.98
C VAL A 180 -4.81 -12.32 -8.12
N PRO A 181 -5.45 -12.92 -7.10
CA PRO A 181 -6.86 -13.30 -7.18
C PRO A 181 -7.77 -12.11 -7.53
N ASN A 182 -7.54 -10.95 -6.91
CA ASN A 182 -8.31 -9.75 -7.19
C ASN A 182 -8.13 -9.27 -8.65
N LEU A 183 -6.91 -9.19 -9.13
CA LEU A 183 -6.64 -8.78 -10.53
C LEU A 183 -7.28 -9.74 -11.54
N ARG A 184 -7.22 -11.05 -11.28
CA ARG A 184 -7.87 -12.07 -12.12
C ARG A 184 -9.39 -11.94 -12.10
N SER A 185 -9.99 -11.65 -10.94
CA SER A 185 -11.43 -11.46 -10.82
C SER A 185 -11.92 -10.21 -11.57
N ILE A 186 -11.16 -9.11 -11.49
CA ILE A 186 -11.43 -7.88 -12.24
C ILE A 186 -11.40 -8.15 -13.75
N GLN A 187 -10.41 -8.87 -14.23
CA GLN A 187 -10.30 -9.22 -15.65
C GLN A 187 -11.47 -10.12 -16.11
N ALA A 188 -11.81 -11.14 -15.35
CA ALA A 188 -12.93 -12.03 -15.65
C ALA A 188 -14.25 -11.28 -15.69
N LEU A 189 -14.48 -10.43 -14.69
CA LEU A 189 -15.68 -9.60 -14.62
C LEU A 189 -15.76 -8.60 -15.77
N SER A 190 -14.64 -7.90 -16.08
CA SER A 190 -14.58 -6.97 -17.22
C SER A 190 -14.94 -7.67 -18.54
N SER A 191 -14.42 -8.86 -18.78
CA SER A 191 -14.71 -9.65 -19.98
C SER A 191 -16.19 -10.04 -20.07
N ALA A 192 -16.76 -10.56 -19.00
CA ALA A 192 -18.17 -10.95 -18.94
C ALA A 192 -19.09 -9.74 -19.09
N ALA A 193 -18.83 -8.66 -18.35
CA ALA A 193 -19.63 -7.44 -18.42
C ALA A 193 -19.56 -6.77 -19.81
N THR A 194 -18.38 -6.75 -20.43
CA THR A 194 -18.23 -6.22 -21.81
C THR A 194 -19.04 -7.04 -22.79
N SER A 195 -19.10 -8.35 -22.66
CA SER A 195 -19.92 -9.22 -23.50
C SER A 195 -21.41 -8.88 -23.40
N VAL A 196 -21.90 -8.61 -22.18
CA VAL A 196 -23.30 -8.21 -21.95
C VAL A 196 -23.58 -6.82 -22.53
N VAL A 197 -22.73 -5.84 -22.22
CA VAL A 197 -22.90 -4.44 -22.72
C VAL A 197 -22.86 -4.40 -24.24
N ASN A 198 -22.06 -5.25 -24.89
CA ASN A 198 -21.98 -5.33 -26.35
C ASN A 198 -23.26 -5.86 -27.03
N LEU A 199 -24.23 -6.34 -26.28
CA LEU A 199 -25.58 -6.60 -26.81
C LEU A 199 -26.35 -5.30 -27.10
N PHE A 200 -25.95 -4.20 -26.44
CA PHE A 200 -26.57 -2.88 -26.53
C PHE A 200 -25.70 -1.87 -27.27
N ASP A 201 -24.40 -1.86 -26.99
CA ASP A 201 -23.41 -0.98 -27.57
C ASP A 201 -22.09 -1.70 -27.90
N LYS A 202 -21.89 -2.00 -29.16
CA LYS A 202 -20.68 -2.69 -29.66
C LYS A 202 -19.40 -1.84 -29.66
N SER A 203 -19.50 -0.55 -29.37
CA SER A 203 -18.34 0.34 -29.30
C SER A 203 -17.55 0.16 -27.99
N VAL A 204 -18.18 -0.36 -26.95
CA VAL A 204 -17.57 -0.61 -25.63
C VAL A 204 -16.51 -1.69 -25.72
N LYS A 205 -15.29 -1.37 -25.30
CA LYS A 205 -14.12 -2.26 -25.37
C LYS A 205 -13.76 -2.91 -24.05
N ALA A 206 -14.12 -2.28 -22.94
CA ALA A 206 -13.88 -2.77 -21.60
C ALA A 206 -14.87 -2.17 -20.60
N VAL A 207 -15.11 -2.87 -19.51
CA VAL A 207 -15.88 -2.40 -18.36
C VAL A 207 -14.95 -2.38 -17.16
N SER A 208 -14.85 -1.25 -16.47
CA SER A 208 -14.09 -1.11 -15.23
C SER A 208 -14.97 -1.38 -14.01
N VAL A 209 -14.35 -1.90 -12.97
CA VAL A 209 -14.96 -2.09 -11.65
C VAL A 209 -14.48 -0.99 -10.73
N ASN A 210 -15.39 -0.28 -10.10
CA ASN A 210 -15.09 0.70 -9.07
C ASN A 210 -15.49 0.12 -7.71
N VAL A 211 -14.69 0.39 -6.70
CA VAL A 211 -14.95 0.01 -5.31
C VAL A 211 -14.66 1.21 -4.41
N GLY A 212 -15.51 1.44 -3.43
CA GLY A 212 -15.25 2.36 -2.32
C GLY A 212 -14.75 1.54 -1.12
N LEU A 213 -13.59 1.89 -0.61
CA LEU A 213 -13.02 1.27 0.58
C LEU A 213 -13.26 2.15 1.79
N GLU A 214 -13.55 1.52 2.93
CA GLU A 214 -13.57 2.14 4.23
C GLU A 214 -12.47 1.54 5.09
N GLN A 215 -11.76 2.38 5.83
CA GLN A 215 -10.80 1.95 6.83
C GLN A 215 -11.36 2.25 8.21
N GLU A 216 -11.75 1.22 8.92
CA GLU A 216 -12.22 1.31 10.30
C GLU A 216 -11.07 1.01 11.26
N TYR A 217 -11.00 1.76 12.36
CA TYR A 217 -9.94 1.58 13.35
C TYR A 217 -10.36 2.12 14.72
N PHE A 218 -9.68 1.62 15.75
CA PHE A 218 -9.73 2.16 17.09
C PHE A 218 -8.41 2.85 17.42
N LEU A 219 -8.47 4.04 18.02
CA LEU A 219 -7.31 4.65 18.63
C LEU A 219 -7.20 4.22 20.08
N VAL A 220 -6.06 3.67 20.44
CA VAL A 220 -5.74 3.23 21.79
C VAL A 220 -4.56 4.05 22.31
N ASP A 221 -4.67 4.62 23.48
CA ASP A 221 -3.55 5.32 24.11
C ASP A 221 -2.37 4.35 24.29
N GLU A 222 -1.16 4.80 24.00
CA GLU A 222 0.05 3.97 24.03
C GLU A 222 0.31 3.35 25.39
N ALA A 223 0.02 4.06 26.49
CA ALA A 223 0.14 3.52 27.82
C ALA A 223 -0.80 2.33 28.05
N LEU A 224 -2.01 2.41 27.52
CA LEU A 224 -2.97 1.30 27.58
C LEU A 224 -2.56 0.14 26.67
N TYR A 225 -2.04 0.43 25.47
CA TYR A 225 -1.49 -0.57 24.57
C TYR A 225 -0.33 -1.34 25.24
N ASN A 226 0.61 -0.61 25.83
CA ASN A 226 1.76 -1.20 26.51
C ASN A 226 1.38 -2.04 27.74
N ALA A 227 0.22 -1.77 28.35
CA ALA A 227 -0.32 -2.57 29.45
C ALA A 227 -1.02 -3.87 29.00
N ARG A 228 -1.17 -4.09 27.70
CA ARG A 228 -1.84 -5.25 27.08
C ARG A 228 -0.82 -6.16 26.41
N PRO A 229 -0.45 -7.30 27.06
CA PRO A 229 0.53 -8.23 26.48
C PRO A 229 0.11 -8.80 25.11
N ASP A 230 -1.17 -9.03 24.88
CA ASP A 230 -1.71 -9.53 23.63
C ASP A 230 -1.53 -8.51 22.49
N LEU A 231 -1.84 -7.24 22.70
CA LEU A 231 -1.62 -6.19 21.70
C LEU A 231 -0.12 -6.04 21.42
N LYS A 232 0.71 -5.99 22.47
CA LYS A 232 2.15 -5.74 22.32
C LYS A 232 2.93 -6.90 21.70
N LEU A 233 2.53 -8.15 21.97
CA LEU A 233 3.25 -9.34 21.51
C LEU A 233 2.65 -9.97 20.24
N CYS A 234 1.37 -9.78 20.01
CA CYS A 234 0.64 -10.43 18.90
C CYS A 234 0.06 -9.44 17.89
N ASP A 235 0.19 -8.14 18.13
CA ASP A 235 -0.36 -7.05 17.31
C ASP A 235 -1.88 -7.16 17.07
N ARG A 236 -2.57 -7.86 17.96
CA ARG A 236 -4.02 -8.05 17.89
C ARG A 236 -4.60 -8.38 19.25
N THR A 237 -5.90 -8.20 19.41
CA THR A 237 -6.63 -8.66 20.59
C THR A 237 -6.70 -10.18 20.61
N VAL A 238 -6.10 -10.80 21.62
CA VAL A 238 -6.17 -12.24 21.90
C VAL A 238 -6.96 -12.49 23.18
N ILE A 239 -6.84 -11.57 24.14
CA ILE A 239 -7.55 -11.58 25.41
C ILE A 239 -8.58 -10.46 25.35
N GLY A 240 -9.85 -10.79 25.28
CA GLY A 240 -10.89 -9.80 25.13
C GLY A 240 -12.15 -10.14 25.88
N HIS A 241 -13.04 -9.18 25.90
CA HIS A 241 -14.39 -9.26 26.41
C HIS A 241 -15.28 -8.48 25.45
N THR A 242 -16.56 -8.85 25.36
CA THR A 242 -17.53 -8.03 24.64
C THR A 242 -17.55 -6.60 25.19
N SER A 243 -17.76 -5.61 24.33
CA SER A 243 -17.87 -4.22 24.77
C SER A 243 -18.88 -4.07 25.89
N ALA A 244 -18.53 -3.29 26.93
CA ALA A 244 -19.44 -2.96 28.01
C ALA A 244 -20.64 -2.12 27.54
N LYS A 245 -20.47 -1.37 26.44
CA LYS A 245 -21.50 -0.53 25.87
C LYS A 245 -22.44 -1.26 24.93
N ASP A 246 -21.95 -2.30 24.24
CA ASP A 246 -22.63 -2.87 23.11
C ASP A 246 -22.91 -1.81 22.03
N GLN A 247 -23.83 -2.03 21.13
CA GLN A 247 -24.27 -1.01 20.15
C GLN A 247 -25.37 -0.15 20.76
N GLN A 248 -24.97 0.97 21.40
CA GLN A 248 -25.90 1.87 22.05
C GLN A 248 -26.27 3.06 21.16
N LEU A 249 -27.47 3.60 21.38
CA LEU A 249 -28.01 4.74 20.60
C LEU A 249 -27.16 6.01 20.67
N SER A 250 -26.32 6.15 21.67
CA SER A 250 -25.36 7.26 21.78
C SER A 250 -24.12 7.10 20.91
N ASP A 251 -23.81 5.89 20.48
CA ASP A 251 -22.70 5.58 19.62
C ASP A 251 -23.25 5.46 18.18
N HIS A 252 -23.13 6.52 17.40
CA HIS A 252 -23.73 6.57 16.07
C HIS A 252 -22.83 7.30 15.07
N TYR A 253 -23.05 7.02 13.81
CA TYR A 253 -22.33 7.52 12.64
C TYR A 253 -22.15 9.06 12.63
N PHE A 254 -23.17 9.80 12.99
CA PHE A 254 -23.13 11.27 13.03
C PHE A 254 -22.68 11.84 14.37
N GLY A 255 -22.11 11.06 15.25
CA GLY A 255 -21.57 11.52 16.52
C GLY A 255 -20.40 12.49 16.33
N ALA A 256 -20.21 13.39 17.29
CA ALA A 256 -19.06 14.29 17.30
C ALA A 256 -17.75 13.50 17.41
N ILE A 257 -16.80 13.81 16.54
CA ILE A 257 -15.48 13.17 16.56
C ILE A 257 -14.68 13.73 17.73
N PRO A 258 -14.16 12.89 18.66
CA PRO A 258 -13.28 13.35 19.71
C PRO A 258 -12.04 14.07 19.17
N SER A 259 -11.58 15.13 19.82
CA SER A 259 -10.50 15.98 19.31
C SER A 259 -9.18 15.25 19.04
N ARG A 260 -8.82 14.25 19.86
CA ARG A 260 -7.62 13.42 19.63
C ARG A 260 -7.76 12.56 18.36
N VAL A 261 -8.94 12.01 18.13
CA VAL A 261 -9.25 11.22 16.94
C VAL A 261 -9.26 12.11 15.70
N GLU A 262 -9.85 13.31 15.78
CA GLU A 262 -9.84 14.26 14.67
C GLU A 262 -8.42 14.73 14.31
N ALA A 263 -7.56 14.93 15.29
CA ALA A 263 -6.16 15.29 15.07
C ALA A 263 -5.42 14.17 14.30
N PHE A 264 -5.59 12.93 14.71
CA PHE A 264 -5.05 11.77 14.01
C PHE A 264 -5.59 11.69 12.57
N MET A 265 -6.90 11.82 12.37
CA MET A 265 -7.50 11.78 11.04
C MET A 265 -6.92 12.85 10.10
N LYS A 266 -6.69 14.05 10.59
CA LYS A 266 -6.09 15.15 9.79
C LYS A 266 -4.65 14.84 9.37
N ASP A 267 -3.87 14.28 10.27
CA ASP A 267 -2.49 13.89 9.98
C ASP A 267 -2.46 12.73 8.98
N PHE A 268 -3.22 11.70 9.25
CA PHE A 268 -3.37 10.54 8.36
C PHE A 268 -3.82 10.93 6.94
N GLU A 269 -4.81 11.82 6.81
CA GLU A 269 -5.24 12.33 5.50
C GLU A 269 -4.13 13.06 4.75
N THR A 270 -3.34 13.87 5.45
CA THR A 270 -2.24 14.61 4.83
C THR A 270 -1.23 13.65 4.22
N GLU A 271 -0.83 12.61 4.95
CA GLU A 271 0.10 11.60 4.45
C GLU A 271 -0.53 10.74 3.32
N ALA A 272 -1.78 10.34 3.47
CA ALA A 272 -2.51 9.61 2.44
C ALA A 272 -2.63 10.42 1.13
N TYR A 273 -2.92 11.71 1.21
CA TYR A 273 -2.99 12.57 0.01
C TYR A 273 -1.64 12.70 -0.69
N LYS A 274 -0.52 12.77 0.03
CA LYS A 274 0.82 12.74 -0.58
C LYS A 274 1.07 11.44 -1.35
N LEU A 275 0.49 10.34 -0.91
CA LEU A 275 0.52 9.03 -1.57
C LEU A 275 -0.58 8.86 -2.63
N GLY A 276 -1.33 9.90 -2.95
CA GLY A 276 -2.39 9.86 -3.96
C GLY A 276 -3.63 9.07 -3.56
N ILE A 277 -3.80 8.80 -2.27
CA ILE A 277 -4.98 8.13 -1.73
C ILE A 277 -6.04 9.18 -1.41
N GLN A 278 -7.17 9.12 -2.09
CA GLN A 278 -8.28 10.04 -1.88
C GLN A 278 -9.10 9.60 -0.67
N LEU A 279 -8.99 10.32 0.43
CA LEU A 279 -9.86 10.19 1.60
C LEU A 279 -10.93 11.27 1.55
N GLN A 280 -12.19 10.91 1.67
CA GLN A 280 -13.30 11.85 1.48
C GLN A 280 -14.10 12.15 2.74
N THR A 281 -14.20 11.18 3.65
CA THR A 281 -15.12 11.28 4.76
C THR A 281 -14.46 10.88 6.07
N ARG A 282 -14.69 11.65 7.09
CA ARG A 282 -14.39 11.32 8.49
C ARG A 282 -15.68 11.19 9.26
N HIS A 283 -15.86 10.12 9.97
CA HIS A 283 -17.02 9.91 10.83
C HIS A 283 -16.74 8.86 11.89
N ASN A 284 -17.60 8.79 12.90
CA ASN A 284 -17.61 7.69 13.85
C ASN A 284 -18.35 6.50 13.26
N GLU A 285 -17.95 5.29 13.67
CA GLU A 285 -18.73 4.09 13.45
C GLU A 285 -19.44 3.65 14.73
N VAL A 286 -20.53 2.93 14.53
CA VAL A 286 -21.21 2.25 15.63
C VAL A 286 -20.49 0.94 15.87
N ALA A 287 -19.47 0.99 16.71
CA ALA A 287 -18.64 -0.16 16.98
C ALA A 287 -18.60 -0.48 18.48
N PRO A 288 -18.83 -1.73 18.84
CA PRO A 288 -18.98 -2.11 20.25
C PRO A 288 -17.69 -2.30 21.01
N ASN A 289 -16.57 -2.11 20.44
CA ASN A 289 -15.28 -2.38 21.12
C ASN A 289 -14.56 -1.14 21.58
#